data_f2cb263ea83ccb23314c6ed2e4fd8352
#
_entry.id   f2cb263ea83ccb23314c6ed2e4fd8352
#
_cell.length_a   1.000
_cell.length_b   1.000
_cell.length_c   1.000
_cell.angle_alpha   90.00
_cell.angle_beta   90.00
_cell.angle_gamma   90.00
#
_symmetry.space_group_name_H-M   'P 1'
#
loop_
_entity.id
_entity.type
_entity.pdbx_description
1 polymer ?
#
loop_
_entity_poly.entity_id
_entity_poly.type
_entity_poly.pdbx_seq_one_letter_code
_entity_poly.pdbx_strand_id
1 'polypeptide(L)'
;MQEILNIFKALSDETRLRILKLLGGGDLCVCDIFSALDMVQPKVSFHLSVLKEAGLIADRKEGRWVHYRIDDSDLLRRFLILTAFERISEDDMKEDKQRLSLFLETKKASDGNGSRTATIKKSKCCGR
;
A
#
# COMPACT_ATOMS: atom_id res chain seq x y z
N MET A 1 10.39 20.56 -14.10
CA MET A 1 10.17 21.16 -12.77
C MET A 1 8.98 20.58 -12.04
N GLN A 2 7.84 20.46 -12.73
CA GLN A 2 6.62 19.94 -12.08
C GLN A 2 6.76 18.50 -11.60
N GLU A 3 7.47 17.69 -12.36
CA GLU A 3 7.68 16.30 -12.00
C GLU A 3 8.37 16.15 -10.65
N ILE A 4 9.46 16.88 -10.45
CA ILE A 4 10.22 16.77 -9.20
C ILE A 4 9.40 17.33 -8.03
N LEU A 5 8.63 18.38 -8.26
CA LEU A 5 7.77 18.92 -7.22
C LEU A 5 6.71 17.92 -6.79
N ASN A 6 6.12 17.22 -7.76
CA ASN A 6 5.11 16.20 -7.44
C ASN A 6 5.72 15.07 -6.60
N ILE A 7 6.95 14.68 -6.92
CA ILE A 7 7.64 13.64 -6.17
C ILE A 7 7.82 14.09 -4.71
N PHE A 8 8.35 15.29 -4.52
CA PHE A 8 8.59 15.77 -3.16
C PHE A 8 7.29 15.98 -2.38
N LYS A 9 6.25 16.46 -3.05
CA LYS A 9 4.95 16.61 -2.39
C LYS A 9 4.40 15.26 -1.95
N ALA A 10 4.52 14.25 -2.82
CA ALA A 10 4.04 12.92 -2.48
C ALA A 10 4.79 12.34 -1.28
N LEU A 11 6.07 12.64 -1.17
CA LEU A 11 6.91 12.12 -0.08
C LEU A 11 6.75 12.91 1.22
N SER A 12 6.12 14.07 1.19
CA SER A 12 6.05 14.94 2.37
C SER A 12 4.77 14.74 3.18
N ASP A 13 4.33 13.51 3.30
CA ASP A 13 3.14 13.17 4.07
C ASP A 13 3.38 11.87 4.81
N GLU A 14 3.04 11.86 6.11
CA GLU A 14 3.29 10.69 6.95
C GLU A 14 2.57 9.44 6.43
N THR A 15 1.29 9.58 6.09
CA THR A 15 0.51 8.44 5.62
C THR A 15 1.10 7.85 4.34
N ARG A 16 1.52 8.72 3.42
CA ARG A 16 2.09 8.24 2.17
C ARG A 16 3.44 7.56 2.39
N LEU A 17 4.25 8.04 3.31
CA LEU A 17 5.51 7.36 3.65
C LEU A 17 5.24 5.99 4.27
N ARG A 18 4.21 5.90 5.11
CA ARG A 18 3.84 4.62 5.71
C ARG A 18 3.39 3.63 4.65
N ILE A 19 2.60 4.10 3.67
CA ILE A 19 2.17 3.25 2.56
C ILE A 19 3.38 2.71 1.79
N LEU A 20 4.32 3.58 1.46
CA LEU A 20 5.51 3.16 0.73
C LEU A 20 6.30 2.13 1.52
N LYS A 21 6.45 2.34 2.82
CA LYS A 21 7.21 1.41 3.65
C LYS A 21 6.53 0.04 3.71
N LEU A 22 5.20 0.01 3.77
CA LEU A 22 4.46 -1.24 3.73
C LEU A 22 4.67 -1.95 2.40
N LEU A 23 4.62 -1.21 1.30
CA LEU A 23 4.82 -1.78 -0.04
C LEU A 23 6.26 -2.26 -0.24
N GLY A 24 7.18 -1.76 0.57
CA GLY A 24 8.55 -2.25 0.53
C GLY A 24 8.68 -3.72 0.85
N GLY A 25 7.69 -4.29 1.52
CA GLY A 25 7.67 -5.71 1.83
C GLY A 25 7.01 -6.59 0.77
N GLY A 26 6.47 -6.00 -0.28
CA GLY A 26 5.82 -6.75 -1.34
C GLY A 26 4.55 -6.09 -1.81
N ASP A 27 3.95 -6.67 -2.84
CA ASP A 27 2.71 -6.16 -3.43
C ASP A 27 1.56 -6.29 -2.44
N LEU A 28 0.70 -5.28 -2.41
CA LEU A 28 -0.47 -5.27 -1.53
C LEU A 28 -1.66 -4.71 -2.28
N CYS A 29 -2.85 -5.21 -1.97
CA CYS A 29 -4.07 -4.61 -2.51
C CYS A 29 -4.54 -3.50 -1.59
N VAL A 30 -5.54 -2.72 -2.05
CA VAL A 30 -6.00 -1.56 -1.28
C VAL A 30 -6.54 -1.98 0.09
N CYS A 31 -7.21 -3.14 0.19
CA CYS A 31 -7.75 -3.55 1.48
C CYS A 31 -6.66 -3.97 2.46
N ASP A 32 -5.56 -4.54 1.97
CA ASP A 32 -4.40 -4.80 2.83
C ASP A 32 -3.90 -3.49 3.43
N ILE A 33 -3.81 -2.47 2.60
CA ILE A 33 -3.24 -1.19 3.00
C ILE A 33 -4.13 -0.46 3.99
N PHE A 34 -5.43 -0.33 3.70
CA PHE A 34 -6.28 0.42 4.64
C PHE A 34 -6.49 -0.35 5.95
N SER A 35 -6.42 -1.68 5.91
CA SER A 35 -6.48 -2.46 7.14
C SER A 35 -5.23 -2.23 7.99
N ALA A 36 -4.06 -2.21 7.35
CA ALA A 36 -2.80 -1.97 8.06
C ALA A 36 -2.76 -0.58 8.68
N LEU A 37 -3.27 0.41 7.97
CA LEU A 37 -3.24 1.80 8.44
C LEU A 37 -4.40 2.14 9.38
N ASP A 38 -5.40 1.26 9.46
CA ASP A 38 -6.62 1.52 10.24
C ASP A 38 -7.28 2.81 9.78
N MET A 39 -7.45 2.92 8.47
CA MET A 39 -8.05 4.09 7.82
C MET A 39 -9.16 3.66 6.88
N VAL A 40 -10.07 4.59 6.59
CA VAL A 40 -11.15 4.31 5.64
C VAL A 40 -10.61 4.27 4.22
N GLN A 41 -11.22 3.46 3.38
CA GLN A 41 -10.74 3.22 2.02
C GLN A 41 -10.61 4.51 1.18
N PRO A 42 -11.58 5.43 1.18
CA PRO A 42 -11.45 6.63 0.34
C PRO A 42 -10.21 7.47 0.66
N LYS A 43 -9.87 7.54 1.94
CA LYS A 43 -8.68 8.29 2.36
C LYS A 43 -7.41 7.64 1.83
N VAL A 44 -7.33 6.32 1.96
CA VAL A 44 -6.17 5.57 1.46
C VAL A 44 -6.09 5.67 -0.05
N SER A 45 -7.24 5.54 -0.74
CA SER A 45 -7.27 5.64 -2.20
C SER A 45 -6.78 6.99 -2.68
N PHE A 46 -7.09 8.05 -1.96
CA PHE A 46 -6.59 9.39 -2.29
C PHE A 46 -5.05 9.41 -2.24
N HIS A 47 -4.48 8.90 -1.17
CA HIS A 47 -3.02 8.86 -1.02
C HIS A 47 -2.36 7.98 -2.07
N LEU A 48 -3.00 6.86 -2.40
CA LEU A 48 -2.49 5.98 -3.46
C LEU A 48 -2.48 6.68 -4.81
N SER A 49 -3.50 7.47 -5.11
CA SER A 49 -3.53 8.18 -6.38
C SER A 49 -2.44 9.25 -6.45
N VAL A 50 -2.16 9.93 -5.34
CA VAL A 50 -1.07 10.91 -5.30
C VAL A 50 0.27 10.23 -5.55
N LEU A 51 0.51 9.09 -4.90
CA LEU A 51 1.75 8.34 -5.07
C LEU A 51 1.88 7.82 -6.50
N LYS A 52 0.79 7.34 -7.07
CA LYS A 52 0.80 6.81 -8.44
C LYS A 52 1.09 7.92 -9.45
N GLU A 53 0.45 9.08 -9.29
CA GLU A 53 0.69 10.20 -10.19
C GLU A 53 2.12 10.70 -10.13
N ALA A 54 2.74 10.58 -8.95
CA ALA A 54 4.15 10.95 -8.80
C ALA A 54 5.10 9.89 -9.35
N GLY A 55 4.56 8.73 -9.76
CA GLY A 55 5.39 7.66 -10.31
C GLY A 55 6.13 6.85 -9.28
N LEU A 56 5.73 6.96 -8.01
CA LEU A 56 6.41 6.23 -6.94
C LEU A 56 5.87 4.82 -6.74
N ILE A 57 4.63 4.59 -7.18
CA ILE A 57 4.03 3.26 -7.11
C ILE A 57 3.35 2.97 -8.45
N ALA A 58 3.16 1.68 -8.71
CA ALA A 58 2.42 1.22 -9.87
C ALA A 58 1.31 0.30 -9.39
N ASP A 59 0.27 0.17 -10.21
CA ASP A 59 -0.79 -0.77 -9.89
C ASP A 59 -0.87 -1.83 -10.98
N ARG A 60 -1.45 -2.96 -10.63
CA ARG A 60 -1.66 -4.06 -11.55
C ARG A 60 -3.04 -4.65 -11.26
N LYS A 61 -3.84 -4.71 -12.29
CA LYS A 61 -5.15 -5.30 -12.17
C LYS A 61 -5.07 -6.80 -12.45
N GLU A 62 -5.58 -7.58 -11.53
CA GLU A 62 -5.57 -9.03 -11.64
C GLU A 62 -6.99 -9.51 -11.36
N GLY A 63 -7.75 -9.75 -12.43
CA GLY A 63 -9.16 -10.01 -12.29
C GLY A 63 -9.87 -8.78 -11.73
N ARG A 64 -10.54 -8.95 -10.61
CA ARG A 64 -11.22 -7.84 -9.94
C ARG A 64 -10.34 -7.16 -8.89
N TRP A 65 -9.13 -7.67 -8.67
CA TRP A 65 -8.24 -7.17 -7.63
C TRP A 65 -7.25 -6.18 -8.22
N VAL A 66 -6.96 -5.12 -7.48
CA VAL A 66 -5.91 -4.17 -7.87
C VAL A 66 -4.81 -4.26 -6.83
N HIS A 67 -3.62 -4.58 -7.29
CA HIS A 67 -2.44 -4.69 -6.44
C HIS A 67 -1.52 -3.52 -6.70
N TYR A 68 -0.91 -3.02 -5.65
CA TYR A 68 0.03 -1.90 -5.73
C TYR A 68 1.42 -2.39 -5.38
N ARG A 69 2.41 -1.77 -6.00
CA ARG A 69 3.80 -2.06 -5.71
C ARG A 69 4.63 -0.81 -5.90
N ILE A 70 5.82 -0.80 -5.29
CA ILE A 70 6.75 0.30 -5.51
C ILE A 70 7.26 0.24 -6.95
N ASP A 71 7.29 1.40 -7.60
CA ASP A 71 7.86 1.52 -8.93
C ASP A 71 9.31 1.97 -8.77
N ASP A 72 10.23 1.05 -8.96
CA ASP A 72 11.66 1.31 -8.80
C ASP A 72 12.40 1.35 -10.13
N SER A 73 11.67 1.58 -11.22
CA SER A 73 12.27 1.63 -12.56
C SER A 73 13.09 2.89 -12.79
N ASP A 74 12.79 3.96 -12.06
CA ASP A 74 13.47 5.24 -12.21
C ASP A 74 14.50 5.42 -11.09
N LEU A 75 15.73 5.76 -11.48
CA LEU A 75 16.82 5.86 -10.51
C LEU A 75 16.57 6.93 -9.45
N LEU A 76 16.09 8.10 -9.83
CA LEU A 76 15.83 9.19 -8.89
C LEU A 76 14.79 8.79 -7.85
N ARG A 77 13.68 8.25 -8.31
CA ARG A 77 12.59 7.84 -7.41
C ARG A 77 13.05 6.72 -6.49
N ARG A 78 13.76 5.75 -7.05
CA ARG A 78 14.29 4.64 -6.27
C ARG A 78 15.24 5.13 -5.18
N PHE A 79 16.12 6.06 -5.53
CA PHE A 79 17.06 6.63 -4.57
C PHE A 79 16.33 7.36 -3.44
N LEU A 80 15.33 8.17 -3.81
CA LEU A 80 14.57 8.93 -2.81
C LEU A 80 13.79 8.00 -1.88
N ILE A 81 13.18 6.95 -2.43
CA ILE A 81 12.44 5.98 -1.62
C ILE A 81 13.38 5.27 -0.66
N LEU A 82 14.53 4.82 -1.14
CA LEU A 82 15.48 4.10 -0.30
C LEU A 82 16.02 4.98 0.82
N THR A 83 16.33 6.25 0.51
CA THR A 83 16.83 7.16 1.54
C THR A 83 15.76 7.48 2.56
N ALA A 84 14.50 7.60 2.13
CA ALA A 84 13.40 7.80 3.07
C ALA A 84 13.24 6.60 4.00
N PHE A 85 13.38 5.39 3.45
CA PHE A 85 13.27 4.16 4.25
C PHE A 85 14.33 4.08 5.35
N GLU A 86 15.50 4.65 5.10
CA GLU A 86 16.55 4.69 6.10
C GLU A 86 16.13 5.46 7.35
N ARG A 87 15.26 6.43 7.18
CA ARG A 87 14.83 7.30 8.27
C ARG A 87 13.53 6.87 8.92
N ILE A 88 12.84 5.90 8.35
CA ILE A 88 11.62 5.36 8.94
C ILE A 88 12.00 4.13 9.75
N SER A 89 11.88 4.22 11.06
CA SER A 89 12.30 3.12 11.93
C SER A 89 11.27 1.99 11.94
N GLU A 90 11.71 0.83 12.40
CA GLU A 90 10.78 -0.29 12.57
C GLU A 90 9.72 0.03 13.63
N ASP A 91 10.10 0.83 14.64
CA ASP A 91 9.13 1.24 15.65
C ASP A 91 8.01 2.09 15.04
N ASP A 92 8.34 2.95 14.08
CA ASP A 92 7.34 3.77 13.40
C ASP A 92 6.30 2.92 12.69
N MET A 93 6.69 1.74 12.23
CA MET A 93 5.85 0.87 11.43
C MET A 93 5.27 -0.31 12.22
N LYS A 94 5.60 -0.39 13.49
CA LYS A 94 5.25 -1.58 14.30
C LYS A 94 3.75 -1.87 14.29
N GLU A 95 2.95 -0.87 14.58
CA GLU A 95 1.51 -1.05 14.66
C GLU A 95 0.90 -1.39 13.30
N ASP A 96 1.37 -0.69 12.26
CA ASP A 96 0.88 -0.94 10.90
C ASP A 96 1.19 -2.38 10.48
N LYS A 97 2.40 -2.83 10.75
CA LYS A 97 2.81 -4.19 10.37
C LYS A 97 2.06 -5.25 11.16
N GLN A 98 1.77 -4.97 12.43
CA GLN A 98 0.97 -5.90 13.23
C GLN A 98 -0.44 -6.05 12.65
N ARG A 99 -1.07 -4.92 12.34
CA ARG A 99 -2.40 -4.96 11.76
C ARG A 99 -2.41 -5.67 10.41
N LEU A 100 -1.37 -5.43 9.61
CA LEU A 100 -1.25 -6.09 8.32
C LEU A 100 -1.11 -7.60 8.48
N SER A 101 -0.24 -8.04 9.39
CA SER A 101 -0.05 -9.47 9.63
C SER A 101 -1.35 -10.15 10.04
N LEU A 102 -2.08 -9.53 10.97
CA LEU A 102 -3.35 -10.09 11.43
C LEU A 102 -4.35 -10.16 10.30
N PHE A 103 -4.42 -9.12 9.49
CA PHE A 103 -5.36 -9.10 8.37
C PHE A 103 -5.03 -10.17 7.33
N LEU A 104 -3.74 -10.33 7.02
CA LEU A 104 -3.31 -11.32 6.04
C LEU A 104 -3.56 -12.75 6.55
N GLU A 105 -3.38 -12.98 7.85
CA GLU A 105 -3.71 -14.28 8.44
C GLU A 105 -5.19 -14.58 8.31
N THR A 106 -6.02 -13.58 8.57
CA THR A 106 -7.46 -13.72 8.43
C THR A 106 -7.82 -14.07 6.99
N LYS A 107 -7.20 -13.40 6.02
CA LYS A 107 -7.42 -13.68 4.61
C LYS A 107 -7.03 -15.11 4.26
N LYS A 108 -5.86 -15.55 4.72
CA LYS A 108 -5.39 -16.91 4.44
C LYS A 108 -6.32 -17.95 5.02
N ALA A 109 -6.77 -17.75 6.25
CA ALA A 109 -7.70 -18.67 6.88
C ALA A 109 -9.00 -18.76 6.10
N SER A 110 -9.48 -17.62 5.63
CA SER A 110 -10.71 -17.59 4.83
C SER A 110 -10.52 -18.33 3.51
N ASP A 111 -9.41 -18.11 2.86
CA ASP A 111 -9.11 -18.77 1.59
C ASP A 111 -8.93 -20.27 1.78
N GLY A 112 -8.24 -20.65 2.85
CA GLY A 112 -8.00 -22.04 3.14
C GLY A 112 -9.26 -22.82 3.40
N ASN A 113 -10.26 -22.16 3.95
CA ASN A 113 -11.54 -22.79 4.23
C ASN A 113 -12.42 -22.91 2.99
N GLY A 114 -12.11 -22.18 1.94
CA GLY A 114 -12.88 -22.21 0.72
C GLY A 114 -14.32 -21.80 0.91
N SER A 115 -14.60 -21.07 1.93
CA SER A 115 -15.96 -20.76 2.27
C SER A 115 -16.53 -19.63 1.39
N ARG A 116 -17.81 -19.74 1.11
CA ARG A 116 -18.49 -18.73 0.32
C ARG A 116 -18.47 -17.37 1.00
N THR A 117 -18.50 -17.38 2.31
CA THR A 117 -18.47 -16.17 3.10
C THR A 117 -17.17 -15.41 2.86
N ALA A 118 -16.06 -16.15 2.83
CA ALA A 118 -14.76 -15.54 2.58
C ALA A 118 -14.73 -14.85 1.22
N THR A 119 -15.28 -15.52 0.22
CA THR A 119 -15.34 -14.96 -1.13
C THR A 119 -16.12 -13.64 -1.16
N ILE A 120 -17.25 -13.62 -0.48
CA ILE A 120 -18.08 -12.42 -0.42
C ILE A 120 -17.31 -11.28 0.25
N LYS A 121 -16.64 -11.59 1.34
CA LYS A 121 -15.86 -10.59 2.06
C LYS A 121 -14.78 -9.99 1.18
N LYS A 122 -14.07 -10.84 0.46
CA LYS A 122 -13.00 -10.38 -0.42
C LYS A 122 -13.55 -9.47 -1.51
N SER A 123 -14.65 -9.85 -2.11
CA SER A 123 -15.28 -9.02 -3.13
C SER A 123 -15.63 -7.66 -2.58
N LYS A 124 -16.20 -7.63 -1.40
CA LYS A 124 -16.59 -6.38 -0.78
C LYS A 124 -15.39 -5.51 -0.48
N CYS A 125 -14.30 -6.11 -0.06
CA CYS A 125 -13.11 -5.38 0.34
C CYS A 125 -12.40 -4.73 -0.85
N CYS A 126 -12.19 -5.48 -1.91
CA CYS A 126 -11.38 -5.01 -3.02
C CYS A 126 -12.17 -4.72 -4.29
N GLY A 127 -13.40 -5.11 -4.31
CA GLY A 127 -14.24 -4.96 -5.50
C GLY A 127 -14.79 -3.58 -5.68
N ARG A 128 -14.53 -2.71 -4.91
CA ARG A 128 -15.01 -1.49 -5.05
C ARG A 128 -14.60 -0.79 -5.56
#